data_439f44b7068391387c1eff06aba3c7c0
#
_entry.id   439f44b7068391387c1eff06aba3c7c0
#
_cell.length_a   1.000
_cell.length_b   1.000
_cell.length_c   1.000
_cell.angle_alpha   90.00
_cell.angle_beta   90.00
_cell.angle_gamma   90.00
#
_symmetry.space_group_name_H-M   'P 1'
#
loop_
_entity.id
_entity.type
_entity.pdbx_description
1 polymer ?
#
loop_
_entity_poly.entity_id
_entity_poly.type
_entity_poly.pdbx_seq_one_letter_code
_entity_poly.pdbx_strand_id
1 'polypeptide(L)'
;SKSNSFNNFNPKNLSNYFSGIVAFENKKNSDALNFYNSSKILTNQHDPYLKRYVTSLVLENKVSQAINVIRLNKENENTKFFDAYLLLIINSLKRGNFDDAYDQINRVTNFFNEEKLKLAILNILKEYIYVFKEKNYYENRTSYGNLSKISEAFQKCYLDDRNTENYFLEVINESD
;
A
#
# COMPACT_ATOMS: atom_id res chain seq x y z
N SER A 1 35.51 -3.71 -18.00
CA SER A 1 34.85 -3.17 -19.20
C SER A 1 33.45 -2.69 -18.81
N LYS A 2 33.38 -1.46 -18.25
CA LYS A 2 32.13 -0.74 -17.97
C LYS A 2 31.94 0.33 -19.05
N SER A 3 31.49 -0.08 -20.22
CA SER A 3 31.05 0.87 -21.24
C SER A 3 29.88 0.24 -21.96
N ASN A 4 28.69 0.76 -21.80
CA ASN A 4 27.55 0.70 -22.72
C ASN A 4 26.20 0.88 -22.08
N SER A 5 26.08 1.64 -20.95
CA SER A 5 24.76 1.96 -20.37
C SER A 5 24.11 3.23 -20.94
N PHE A 6 24.83 4.03 -21.73
CA PHE A 6 24.33 5.28 -22.28
C PHE A 6 23.63 5.15 -23.64
N ASN A 7 23.77 4.03 -24.35
CA ASN A 7 23.24 3.88 -25.72
C ASN A 7 21.73 3.58 -25.82
N ASN A 8 21.00 3.41 -24.70
CA ASN A 8 19.54 3.18 -24.71
C ASN A 8 18.73 4.31 -24.08
N PHE A 9 19.34 5.46 -23.82
CA PHE A 9 18.62 6.60 -23.30
C PHE A 9 17.76 7.24 -24.40
N ASN A 10 16.44 7.04 -24.33
CA ASN A 10 15.49 7.69 -25.22
C ASN A 10 14.88 8.90 -24.50
N PRO A 11 15.20 10.15 -24.92
CA PRO A 11 14.66 11.36 -24.31
C PRO A 11 13.13 11.40 -24.26
N LYS A 12 12.46 10.72 -25.21
CA LYS A 12 11.00 10.64 -25.27
C LYS A 12 10.42 9.92 -24.05
N ASN A 13 11.09 8.86 -23.55
CA ASN A 13 10.62 8.15 -22.35
C ASN A 13 10.68 9.04 -21.12
N LEU A 14 11.73 9.85 -20.98
CA LEU A 14 11.86 10.79 -19.89
C LEU A 14 10.87 11.97 -20.01
N SER A 15 10.67 12.47 -21.24
CA SER A 15 9.66 13.49 -21.52
C SER A 15 8.25 12.99 -21.16
N ASN A 16 7.88 11.77 -21.55
CA ASN A 16 6.62 11.17 -21.17
C ASN A 16 6.51 11.02 -19.65
N TYR A 17 7.57 10.59 -18.98
CA TYR A 17 7.58 10.47 -17.53
C TYR A 17 7.31 11.81 -16.83
N PHE A 18 7.97 12.88 -17.23
CA PHE A 18 7.72 14.23 -16.71
C PHE A 18 6.31 14.74 -17.04
N SER A 19 5.80 14.47 -18.23
CA SER A 19 4.41 14.77 -18.57
C SER A 19 3.43 14.03 -17.67
N GLY A 20 3.74 12.78 -17.32
CA GLY A 20 3.00 11.99 -16.34
C GLY A 20 3.00 12.62 -14.96
N ILE A 21 4.13 13.14 -14.49
CA ILE A 21 4.21 13.87 -13.21
C ILE A 21 3.32 15.10 -13.24
N VAL A 22 3.43 15.94 -14.27
CA VAL A 22 2.61 17.15 -14.41
C VAL A 22 1.12 16.82 -14.44
N ALA A 23 0.72 15.78 -15.18
CA ALA A 23 -0.67 15.33 -15.22
C ALA A 23 -1.15 14.86 -13.84
N PHE A 24 -0.32 14.09 -13.12
CA PHE A 24 -0.62 13.60 -11.78
C PHE A 24 -0.83 14.74 -10.78
N GLU A 25 0.08 15.72 -10.74
CA GLU A 25 -0.04 16.89 -9.86
C GLU A 25 -1.30 17.71 -10.16
N ASN A 26 -1.73 17.74 -11.43
CA ASN A 26 -2.99 18.36 -11.84
C ASN A 26 -4.22 17.45 -11.66
N LYS A 27 -4.09 16.33 -10.95
CA LYS A 27 -5.16 15.34 -10.67
C LYS A 27 -5.79 14.73 -11.93
N LYS A 28 -5.07 14.73 -13.04
CA LYS A 28 -5.45 14.08 -14.31
C LYS A 28 -4.87 12.66 -14.33
N ASN A 29 -5.38 11.79 -13.46
CA ASN A 29 -4.78 10.47 -13.20
C ASN A 29 -4.77 9.57 -14.44
N SER A 30 -5.81 9.63 -15.28
CA SER A 30 -5.88 8.85 -16.51
C SER A 30 -4.79 9.26 -17.50
N ASP A 31 -4.56 10.58 -17.68
CA ASP A 31 -3.49 11.09 -18.53
C ASP A 31 -2.13 10.70 -17.97
N ALA A 32 -1.94 10.86 -16.65
CA ALA A 32 -0.71 10.45 -15.97
C ALA A 32 -0.39 8.96 -16.22
N LEU A 33 -1.40 8.10 -16.07
CA LEU A 33 -1.24 6.67 -16.32
C LEU A 33 -0.87 6.38 -17.79
N ASN A 34 -1.45 7.08 -18.76
CA ASN A 34 -1.11 6.93 -20.17
C ASN A 34 0.36 7.30 -20.44
N PHE A 35 0.84 8.41 -19.86
CA PHE A 35 2.24 8.82 -19.96
C PHE A 35 3.19 7.82 -19.30
N TYR A 36 2.86 7.31 -18.11
CA TYR A 36 3.66 6.27 -17.45
C TYR A 36 3.66 4.97 -18.25
N ASN A 37 2.54 4.55 -18.82
CA ASN A 37 2.49 3.39 -19.72
C ASN A 37 3.45 3.50 -20.89
N SER A 38 3.63 4.72 -21.41
CA SER A 38 4.56 5.00 -22.53
C SER A 38 6.03 5.05 -22.10
N SER A 39 6.30 4.99 -20.79
CA SER A 39 7.64 5.14 -20.19
C SER A 39 8.10 3.91 -19.40
N LYS A 40 7.48 2.74 -19.62
CA LYS A 40 7.73 1.50 -18.82
C LYS A 40 9.19 1.04 -18.80
N ILE A 41 9.99 1.40 -19.79
CA ILE A 41 11.41 1.10 -19.80
C ILE A 41 12.15 1.70 -18.60
N LEU A 42 11.60 2.77 -17.98
CA LEU A 42 12.17 3.42 -16.82
C LEU A 42 12.04 2.59 -15.52
N THR A 43 11.27 1.50 -15.53
CA THR A 43 11.10 0.62 -14.35
C THR A 43 12.42 0.21 -13.71
N ASN A 44 13.44 -0.08 -14.53
CA ASN A 44 14.77 -0.52 -14.07
C ASN A 44 15.84 0.58 -14.16
N GLN A 45 15.45 1.79 -14.56
CA GLN A 45 16.39 2.87 -14.87
C GLN A 45 16.18 4.11 -13.97
N HIS A 46 15.01 4.21 -13.33
CA HIS A 46 14.63 5.41 -12.59
C HIS A 46 13.79 5.04 -11.37
N ASP A 47 14.41 5.11 -10.18
CA ASP A 47 13.83 4.64 -8.93
C ASP A 47 12.40 5.13 -8.64
N PRO A 48 12.05 6.42 -8.79
CA PRO A 48 10.72 6.89 -8.50
C PRO A 48 9.63 6.45 -9.49
N TYR A 49 10.01 5.92 -10.67
CA TYR A 49 9.05 5.59 -11.73
C TYR A 49 8.03 4.54 -11.26
N LEU A 50 8.51 3.44 -10.71
CA LEU A 50 7.66 2.30 -10.38
C LEU A 50 6.60 2.66 -9.32
N LYS A 51 6.99 3.41 -8.31
CA LYS A 51 6.06 3.91 -7.28
C LYS A 51 4.96 4.77 -7.90
N ARG A 52 5.31 5.73 -8.75
CA ARG A 52 4.34 6.61 -9.43
C ARG A 52 3.39 5.84 -10.35
N TYR A 53 3.93 4.88 -11.10
CA TYR A 53 3.14 4.03 -11.97
C TYR A 53 2.13 3.19 -11.20
N VAL A 54 2.57 2.51 -10.13
CA VAL A 54 1.70 1.72 -9.25
C VAL A 54 0.63 2.60 -8.61
N THR A 55 1.01 3.77 -8.09
CA THR A 55 0.04 4.72 -7.50
C THR A 55 -1.02 5.14 -8.52
N SER A 56 -0.63 5.47 -9.75
CA SER A 56 -1.56 5.85 -10.80
C SER A 56 -2.50 4.71 -11.20
N LEU A 57 -2.03 3.47 -11.22
CA LEU A 57 -2.89 2.29 -11.44
C LEU A 57 -3.94 2.15 -10.34
N VAL A 58 -3.55 2.34 -9.08
CA VAL A 58 -4.49 2.28 -7.93
C VAL A 58 -5.55 3.38 -8.02
N LEU A 59 -5.15 4.62 -8.31
CA LEU A 59 -6.05 5.75 -8.44
C LEU A 59 -7.04 5.60 -9.62
N GLU A 60 -6.65 4.89 -10.67
CA GLU A 60 -7.51 4.53 -11.80
C GLU A 60 -8.29 3.21 -11.56
N ASN A 61 -8.39 2.76 -10.30
CA ASN A 61 -9.09 1.52 -9.91
C ASN A 61 -8.56 0.24 -10.59
N LYS A 62 -7.29 0.26 -11.06
CA LYS A 62 -6.63 -0.87 -11.71
C LYS A 62 -5.76 -1.65 -10.73
N VAL A 63 -6.31 -1.94 -9.53
CA VAL A 63 -5.57 -2.56 -8.41
C VAL A 63 -4.95 -3.91 -8.79
N SER A 64 -5.66 -4.75 -9.54
CA SER A 64 -5.13 -6.05 -9.98
C SER A 64 -3.90 -5.89 -10.89
N GLN A 65 -3.88 -4.86 -11.74
CA GLN A 65 -2.72 -4.55 -12.58
C GLN A 65 -1.55 -4.03 -11.73
N ALA A 66 -1.83 -3.16 -10.75
CA ALA A 66 -0.82 -2.69 -9.80
C ALA A 66 -0.13 -3.85 -9.07
N ILE A 67 -0.90 -4.81 -8.54
CA ILE A 67 -0.39 -6.01 -7.88
C ILE A 67 0.47 -6.85 -8.83
N ASN A 68 0.03 -7.03 -10.08
CA ASN A 68 0.81 -7.78 -11.08
C ASN A 68 2.14 -7.07 -11.41
N VAL A 69 2.13 -5.75 -11.54
CA VAL A 69 3.36 -4.96 -11.75
C VAL A 69 4.34 -5.14 -10.60
N ILE A 70 3.87 -5.07 -9.35
CA ILE A 70 4.70 -5.28 -8.16
C ILE A 70 5.29 -6.70 -8.17
N ARG A 71 4.48 -7.73 -8.43
CA ARG A 71 4.93 -9.13 -8.44
C ARG A 71 5.97 -9.42 -9.52
N LEU A 72 5.77 -8.87 -10.72
CA LEU A 72 6.72 -9.04 -11.83
C LEU A 72 8.06 -8.36 -11.56
N ASN A 73 8.09 -7.37 -10.69
CA ASN A 73 9.28 -6.60 -10.33
C ASN A 73 9.76 -6.86 -8.88
N LYS A 74 9.35 -7.95 -8.25
CA LYS A 74 9.62 -8.23 -6.82
C LYS A 74 11.11 -8.24 -6.45
N GLU A 75 11.98 -8.58 -7.40
CA GLU A 75 13.44 -8.60 -7.19
C GLU A 75 14.09 -7.22 -7.43
N ASN A 76 13.32 -6.24 -7.91
CA ASN A 76 13.81 -4.90 -8.13
C ASN A 76 13.74 -4.10 -6.83
N GLU A 77 14.84 -3.49 -6.40
CA GLU A 77 14.90 -2.63 -5.21
C GLU A 77 13.84 -1.52 -5.25
N ASN A 78 13.48 -1.04 -6.44
CA ASN A 78 12.49 0.00 -6.66
C ASN A 78 11.05 -0.42 -6.30
N THR A 79 10.80 -1.70 -6.02
CA THR A 79 9.52 -2.18 -5.46
C THR A 79 9.47 -2.14 -3.93
N LYS A 80 10.58 -1.83 -3.27
CA LYS A 80 10.67 -1.80 -1.80
C LYS A 80 10.11 -0.49 -1.21
N PHE A 81 8.86 -0.18 -1.51
CA PHE A 81 8.14 0.94 -0.90
C PHE A 81 6.88 0.45 -0.19
N PHE A 82 6.49 1.18 0.86
CA PHE A 82 5.43 0.77 1.79
C PHE A 82 4.11 0.42 1.09
N ASP A 83 3.67 1.28 0.15
CA ASP A 83 2.40 1.09 -0.54
C ASP A 83 2.36 -0.21 -1.36
N ALA A 84 3.50 -0.64 -1.94
CA ALA A 84 3.59 -1.92 -2.65
C ALA A 84 3.40 -3.10 -1.70
N TYR A 85 4.06 -3.08 -0.56
CA TYR A 85 3.88 -4.12 0.47
C TYR A 85 2.45 -4.14 1.00
N LEU A 86 1.89 -2.96 1.29
CA LEU A 86 0.52 -2.83 1.77
C LEU A 86 -0.49 -3.42 0.78
N LEU A 87 -0.33 -3.16 -0.52
CA LEU A 87 -1.17 -3.75 -1.57
C LEU A 87 -1.09 -5.28 -1.59
N LEU A 88 0.09 -5.86 -1.44
CA LEU A 88 0.26 -7.31 -1.40
C LEU A 88 -0.39 -7.92 -0.15
N ILE A 89 -0.19 -7.32 1.02
CA ILE A 89 -0.77 -7.74 2.30
C ILE A 89 -2.31 -7.71 2.21
N ILE A 90 -2.89 -6.58 1.78
CA ILE A 90 -4.34 -6.43 1.62
C ILE A 90 -4.89 -7.44 0.61
N ASN A 91 -4.17 -7.71 -0.47
CA ASN A 91 -4.59 -8.72 -1.44
C ASN A 91 -4.60 -10.13 -0.84
N SER A 92 -3.63 -10.48 0.02
CA SER A 92 -3.61 -11.75 0.73
C SER A 92 -4.76 -11.84 1.74
N LEU A 93 -5.05 -10.77 2.48
CA LEU A 93 -6.21 -10.67 3.38
C LEU A 93 -7.53 -10.86 2.63
N LYS A 94 -7.71 -10.16 1.50
CA LYS A 94 -8.91 -10.26 0.66
C LYS A 94 -9.17 -11.69 0.15
N ARG A 95 -8.11 -12.47 -0.04
CA ARG A 95 -8.17 -13.86 -0.49
C ARG A 95 -8.34 -14.87 0.68
N GLY A 96 -8.34 -14.40 1.92
CA GLY A 96 -8.36 -15.26 3.10
C GLY A 96 -7.03 -15.96 3.39
N ASN A 97 -5.94 -15.56 2.73
CA ASN A 97 -4.59 -16.09 2.95
C ASN A 97 -3.95 -15.41 4.16
N PHE A 98 -4.49 -15.63 5.35
CA PHE A 98 -4.09 -14.90 6.56
C PHE A 98 -2.66 -15.19 6.99
N ASP A 99 -2.19 -16.42 6.84
CA ASP A 99 -0.82 -16.80 7.21
C ASP A 99 0.20 -16.10 6.30
N ASP A 100 -0.06 -16.08 4.98
CA ASP A 100 0.79 -15.33 4.04
C ASP A 100 0.80 -13.82 4.33
N ALA A 101 -0.36 -13.23 4.64
CA ALA A 101 -0.46 -11.83 5.05
C ALA A 101 0.36 -11.55 6.32
N TYR A 102 0.26 -12.41 7.32
CA TYR A 102 0.99 -12.28 8.57
C TYR A 102 2.51 -12.37 8.36
N ASP A 103 2.97 -13.31 7.56
CA ASP A 103 4.40 -13.47 7.22
C ASP A 103 4.93 -12.27 6.44
N GLN A 104 4.14 -11.73 5.52
CA GLN A 104 4.50 -10.50 4.80
C GLN A 104 4.63 -9.33 5.77
N ILE A 105 3.68 -9.13 6.69
CA ILE A 105 3.75 -8.05 7.68
C ILE A 105 5.01 -8.18 8.53
N ASN A 106 5.35 -9.37 9.03
CA ASN A 106 6.55 -9.58 9.85
C ASN A 106 7.83 -9.24 9.11
N ARG A 107 7.94 -9.60 7.83
CA ARG A 107 9.11 -9.23 7.00
C ARG A 107 9.21 -7.73 6.79
N VAL A 108 8.09 -7.09 6.51
CA VAL A 108 8.02 -5.66 6.17
C VAL A 108 8.25 -4.77 7.40
N THR A 109 7.84 -5.20 8.58
CA THR A 109 8.01 -4.46 9.84
C THR A 109 9.47 -4.08 10.08
N ASN A 110 10.42 -4.95 9.71
CA ASN A 110 11.85 -4.68 9.88
C ASN A 110 12.38 -3.55 8.98
N PHE A 111 11.74 -3.30 7.84
CA PHE A 111 12.14 -2.24 6.91
C PHE A 111 11.65 -0.85 7.33
N PHE A 112 10.59 -0.78 8.14
CA PHE A 112 9.91 0.46 8.53
C PHE A 112 9.85 0.67 10.04
N ASN A 113 10.79 0.09 10.79
CA ASN A 113 10.81 0.10 12.25
C ASN A 113 10.93 1.48 12.89
N GLU A 114 11.40 2.49 12.16
CA GLU A 114 11.51 3.88 12.62
C GLU A 114 10.30 4.75 12.25
N GLU A 115 9.40 4.24 11.42
CA GLU A 115 8.26 5.01 10.89
C GLU A 115 6.97 4.69 11.65
N LYS A 116 6.69 5.43 12.72
CA LYS A 116 5.58 5.17 13.67
C LYS A 116 4.23 4.91 13.02
N LEU A 117 3.84 5.72 12.00
CA LEU A 117 2.55 5.54 11.32
C LEU A 117 2.50 4.22 10.54
N LYS A 118 3.58 3.88 9.83
CA LYS A 118 3.63 2.62 9.07
C LYS A 118 3.60 1.42 10.00
N LEU A 119 4.33 1.48 11.13
CA LEU A 119 4.25 0.44 12.16
C LEU A 119 2.84 0.30 12.75
N ALA A 120 2.17 1.41 13.03
CA ALA A 120 0.80 1.39 13.53
C ALA A 120 -0.13 0.67 12.54
N ILE A 121 -0.05 0.99 11.25
CA ILE A 121 -0.85 0.34 10.20
C ILE A 121 -0.55 -1.17 10.15
N LEU A 122 0.73 -1.58 10.17
CA LEU A 122 1.11 -2.99 10.13
C LEU A 122 0.61 -3.75 11.37
N ASN A 123 0.69 -3.17 12.56
CA ASN A 123 0.19 -3.79 13.78
C ASN A 123 -1.34 -3.90 13.80
N ILE A 124 -2.05 -2.89 13.33
CA ILE A 124 -3.51 -2.96 13.16
C ILE A 124 -3.91 -4.07 12.18
N LEU A 125 -3.16 -4.25 11.10
CA LEU A 125 -3.41 -5.35 10.17
C LEU A 125 -3.17 -6.73 10.82
N LYS A 126 -2.20 -6.87 11.73
CA LYS A 126 -2.03 -8.10 12.54
C LYS A 126 -3.21 -8.35 13.46
N GLU A 127 -3.73 -7.31 14.10
CA GLU A 127 -4.94 -7.42 14.92
C GLU A 127 -6.14 -7.89 14.07
N TYR A 128 -6.34 -7.34 12.88
CA TYR A 128 -7.40 -7.81 11.97
C TYR A 128 -7.22 -9.27 11.57
N ILE A 129 -5.99 -9.72 11.28
CA ILE A 129 -5.72 -11.13 10.98
C ILE A 129 -6.16 -12.03 12.14
N TYR A 130 -5.81 -11.65 13.38
CA TYR A 130 -6.23 -12.38 14.57
C TYR A 130 -7.75 -12.44 14.67
N VAL A 131 -8.43 -11.28 14.60
CA VAL A 131 -9.89 -11.19 14.69
C VAL A 131 -10.59 -12.02 13.60
N PHE A 132 -10.07 -12.03 12.39
CA PHE A 132 -10.63 -12.81 11.27
C PHE A 132 -10.45 -14.31 11.47
N LYS A 133 -9.33 -14.75 12.04
CA LYS A 133 -9.03 -16.17 12.30
C LYS A 133 -9.78 -16.68 13.53
N GLU A 134 -9.62 -15.99 14.65
CA GLU A 134 -10.07 -16.46 15.96
C GLU A 134 -11.52 -16.06 16.27
N LYS A 135 -12.12 -15.14 15.51
CA LYS A 135 -13.46 -14.61 15.76
C LYS A 135 -13.62 -14.05 17.19
N ASN A 136 -12.56 -13.46 17.69
CA ASN A 136 -12.49 -12.90 19.03
C ASN A 136 -11.64 -11.62 19.05
N TYR A 137 -11.76 -10.82 20.10
CA TYR A 137 -10.95 -9.61 20.28
C TYR A 137 -9.50 -9.92 20.56
N TYR A 138 -8.61 -9.06 20.03
CA TYR A 138 -7.20 -9.09 20.37
C TYR A 138 -6.95 -8.27 21.66
N GLU A 139 -6.55 -8.92 22.75
CA GLU A 139 -6.46 -8.28 24.08
C GLU A 139 -5.22 -7.40 24.25
N ASN A 140 -4.08 -7.78 23.64
CA ASN A 140 -2.80 -7.10 23.82
C ASN A 140 -2.58 -5.95 22.82
N ARG A 141 -3.46 -4.95 22.82
CA ARG A 141 -3.40 -3.84 21.87
C ARG A 141 -2.39 -2.78 22.27
N THR A 142 -1.63 -2.32 21.27
CA THR A 142 -0.85 -1.08 21.40
C THR A 142 -1.72 0.09 20.99
N SER A 143 -1.77 1.13 21.83
CA SER A 143 -2.56 2.33 21.50
C SER A 143 -1.82 3.22 20.51
N TYR A 144 -2.50 3.55 19.43
CA TYR A 144 -2.08 4.53 18.40
C TYR A 144 -3.07 5.70 18.32
N GLY A 145 -3.65 6.09 19.48
CA GLY A 145 -4.64 7.17 19.56
C GLY A 145 -5.91 6.85 18.75
N ASN A 146 -6.44 7.85 18.04
CA ASN A 146 -7.69 7.72 17.29
C ASN A 146 -7.66 6.58 16.24
N LEU A 147 -6.50 6.27 15.70
CA LEU A 147 -6.38 5.15 14.74
C LEU A 147 -6.72 3.80 15.38
N SER A 148 -6.33 3.58 16.64
CA SER A 148 -6.70 2.37 17.40
C SER A 148 -8.19 2.32 17.71
N LYS A 149 -8.80 3.46 18.07
CA LYS A 149 -10.25 3.54 18.34
C LYS A 149 -11.06 3.22 17.08
N ILE A 150 -10.69 3.79 15.94
CA ILE A 150 -11.31 3.50 14.65
C ILE A 150 -11.18 2.02 14.33
N SER A 151 -9.97 1.46 14.49
CA SER A 151 -9.71 0.04 14.25
C SER A 151 -10.57 -0.85 15.16
N GLU A 152 -10.69 -0.51 16.42
CA GLU A 152 -11.54 -1.24 17.37
C GLU A 152 -13.02 -1.19 16.99
N ALA A 153 -13.54 -0.04 16.58
CA ALA A 153 -14.92 0.09 16.12
C ALA A 153 -15.21 -0.85 14.92
N PHE A 154 -14.29 -0.94 13.95
CA PHE A 154 -14.42 -1.88 12.83
C PHE A 154 -14.33 -3.35 13.27
N GLN A 155 -13.46 -3.68 14.24
CA GLN A 155 -13.37 -5.05 14.77
C GLN A 155 -14.67 -5.44 15.49
N LYS A 156 -15.25 -4.54 16.28
CA LYS A 156 -16.55 -4.75 16.92
C LYS A 156 -17.66 -4.96 15.89
N CYS A 157 -17.69 -4.14 14.84
CA CYS A 157 -18.64 -4.30 13.75
C CYS A 157 -18.50 -5.69 13.08
N TYR A 158 -17.29 -6.12 12.82
CA TYR A 158 -17.03 -7.44 12.21
C TYR A 158 -17.47 -8.61 13.10
N LEU A 159 -17.33 -8.45 14.42
CA LEU A 159 -17.72 -9.46 15.43
C LEU A 159 -19.21 -9.41 15.81
N ASP A 160 -19.98 -8.53 15.16
CA ASP A 160 -21.41 -8.31 15.44
C ASP A 160 -21.68 -7.94 16.92
N ASP A 161 -20.78 -7.12 17.51
CA ASP A 161 -20.91 -6.63 18.88
C ASP A 161 -22.09 -5.65 19.00
N ARG A 162 -22.96 -5.89 19.98
CA ARG A 162 -24.16 -5.07 20.22
C ARG A 162 -23.87 -3.61 20.55
N ASN A 163 -22.66 -3.30 21.03
CA ASN A 163 -22.23 -1.94 21.38
C ASN A 163 -21.52 -1.22 20.23
N THR A 164 -21.48 -1.79 19.03
CA THR A 164 -20.77 -1.23 17.86
C THR A 164 -21.20 0.21 17.57
N GLU A 165 -22.51 0.49 17.58
CA GLU A 165 -23.04 1.82 17.29
C GLU A 165 -22.55 2.87 18.30
N ASN A 166 -22.60 2.56 19.60
CA ASN A 166 -22.09 3.45 20.64
C ASN A 166 -20.61 3.74 20.50
N TYR A 167 -19.82 2.74 20.13
CA TYR A 167 -18.39 2.90 19.88
C TYR A 167 -18.09 3.84 18.71
N PHE A 168 -18.83 3.73 17.60
CA PHE A 168 -18.68 4.67 16.48
C PHE A 168 -19.06 6.10 16.87
N LEU A 169 -20.11 6.28 17.68
CA LEU A 169 -20.52 7.59 18.17
C LEU A 169 -19.46 8.21 19.08
N GLU A 170 -18.84 7.43 19.95
CA GLU A 170 -17.71 7.91 20.78
C GLU A 170 -16.53 8.37 19.92
N VAL A 171 -16.14 7.57 18.92
CA VAL A 171 -15.03 7.92 17.99
C VAL A 171 -15.31 9.23 17.24
N ILE A 172 -16.56 9.45 16.80
CA ILE A 172 -16.96 10.68 16.10
C ILE A 172 -16.90 11.88 17.05
N ASN A 173 -17.48 11.77 18.26
CA ASN A 173 -17.55 12.85 19.21
C ASN A 173 -16.20 13.27 19.81
N GLU A 174 -15.21 12.37 19.85
CA GLU A 174 -13.85 12.69 20.30
C GLU A 174 -12.96 13.26 19.20
N SER A 175 -13.43 13.31 17.96
CA SER A 175 -12.67 13.82 16.80
C SER A 175 -12.90 15.33 16.56
N ASP A 176 -13.85 15.93 17.26
CA ASP A 176 -14.15 17.37 17.28
C ASP A 176 -13.36 18.07 18.42
#